data_635de751df8a63088b0f2bface175fa2
#
_entry.id   635de751df8a63088b0f2bface175fa2
#
_cell.length_a   1.000
_cell.length_b   1.000
_cell.length_c   1.000
_cell.angle_alpha   90.00
_cell.angle_beta   90.00
_cell.angle_gamma   90.00
#
_symmetry.space_group_name_H-M   'P 1'
#
loop_
_entity.id
_entity.type
_entity.pdbx_description
1 polymer ?
#
loop_
_entity_poly.entity_id
_entity_poly.type
_entity_poly.pdbx_seq_one_letter_code
_entity_poly.pdbx_strand_id
1 'polypeptide(L)'
;MALATRRAHQPTTREGEPMDLNFTAEEEAFRADVRRFLDERLPAHIAHKVKHGLRLTREDMAQWHAILNERGWLASHWPREHGGTGWSAVERFIFDNECALAGAPRIVPFGVNMLGPVLIKYGNETQKRHFLPRILDGSHWWCQGYSEPGAGSDLASLSTRAQRKADERGEHYVVNGQKTWTTLGHYANMMFCLVRTATDVRKQEGISFLLIDMSTPGIEVRPIVTLDGEHEVNEVFFTDVRVPVENLVGEENRGWTYAKYLLTYERTNIAGIGFSTAALERLEQAAAAIMHRGRPLAEDPLFAARMARVAIDLENMRTTNLRTIAAAAGGGAPGAQSSMLKVRGTQIRQEIAGLMRRALGPYAQPFIDEAFDEGYDGEPLGPFDAPDAAKSDFNNYKLSIFGGSNEIQKNIIAKAILDL
;
A
#
# COMPACT_ATOMS: atom_id res chain seq x y z
N MET A 1 -15.06 6.46 51.72
CA MET A 1 -15.25 5.63 50.52
C MET A 1 -13.97 5.75 49.67
N ALA A 2 -13.19 4.70 49.63
CA ALA A 2 -11.84 4.70 49.10
C ALA A 2 -11.85 4.52 47.57
N LEU A 3 -11.24 5.45 46.86
CA LEU A 3 -10.93 5.36 45.43
C LEU A 3 -9.77 4.37 45.26
N ALA A 4 -10.04 3.21 44.71
CA ALA A 4 -9.04 2.23 44.34
C ALA A 4 -8.32 2.70 43.06
N THR A 5 -7.08 3.15 43.21
CA THR A 5 -6.14 3.43 42.09
C THR A 5 -5.75 2.11 41.43
N ARG A 6 -6.31 1.83 40.25
CA ARG A 6 -5.78 0.78 39.37
C ARG A 6 -4.44 1.27 38.79
N ARG A 7 -3.35 0.65 39.22
CA ARG A 7 -2.03 0.80 38.59
C ARG A 7 -2.09 0.27 37.14
N ALA A 8 -1.83 1.14 36.20
CA ALA A 8 -1.56 0.75 34.82
C ALA A 8 -0.32 -0.15 34.78
N HIS A 9 -0.46 -1.32 34.15
CA HIS A 9 0.63 -2.25 33.93
C HIS A 9 1.57 -1.61 32.88
N GLN A 10 2.71 -1.05 33.34
CA GLN A 10 3.80 -0.63 32.47
C GLN A 10 4.57 -1.90 32.02
N PRO A 11 4.86 -2.07 30.72
CA PRO A 11 5.74 -3.13 30.30
C PRO A 11 7.14 -2.84 30.86
N THR A 12 7.71 -3.79 31.57
CA THR A 12 9.06 -3.74 32.11
C THR A 12 10.07 -3.86 30.96
N THR A 13 10.52 -2.72 30.44
CA THR A 13 11.84 -2.61 29.82
C THR A 13 12.89 -2.68 30.94
N ARG A 14 14.03 -3.33 30.69
CA ARG A 14 15.17 -3.29 31.64
C ARG A 14 15.40 -1.83 32.02
N GLU A 15 15.22 -1.51 33.27
CA GLU A 15 15.43 -0.16 33.79
C GLU A 15 16.88 0.22 33.57
N GLY A 16 17.16 1.27 32.78
CA GLY A 16 18.40 1.98 32.80
C GLY A 16 19.17 2.18 31.49
N GLU A 17 18.86 1.47 30.41
CA GLU A 17 19.55 1.76 29.12
C GLU A 17 18.73 2.73 28.28
N PRO A 18 19.34 3.85 27.81
CA PRO A 18 18.68 4.75 26.86
C PRO A 18 18.31 3.97 25.61
N MET A 19 17.10 4.19 25.09
CA MET A 19 16.65 3.56 23.83
C MET A 19 17.55 4.10 22.70
N ASP A 20 18.44 3.24 22.18
CA ASP A 20 19.24 3.55 21.00
C ASP A 20 18.40 3.32 19.74
N LEU A 21 18.23 4.36 18.94
CA LEU A 21 17.53 4.33 17.65
C LEU A 21 18.49 4.23 16.46
N ASN A 22 19.79 4.12 16.70
CA ASN A 22 20.76 3.87 15.67
C ASN A 22 20.68 2.39 15.24
N PHE A 23 21.00 2.14 13.98
CA PHE A 23 21.13 0.79 13.49
C PHE A 23 22.40 0.12 14.09
N THR A 24 22.30 -1.14 14.39
CA THR A 24 23.44 -1.96 14.78
C THR A 24 24.44 -2.10 13.63
N ALA A 25 25.64 -2.55 13.92
CA ALA A 25 26.66 -2.81 12.89
C ALA A 25 26.18 -3.84 11.85
N GLU A 26 25.39 -4.84 12.27
CA GLU A 26 24.81 -5.85 11.38
C GLU A 26 23.71 -5.23 10.49
N GLU A 27 22.86 -4.37 11.05
CA GLU A 27 21.81 -3.65 10.29
C GLU A 27 22.43 -2.65 9.30
N GLU A 28 23.53 -1.96 9.65
CA GLU A 28 24.26 -1.11 8.71
C GLU A 28 24.97 -1.93 7.61
N ALA A 29 25.50 -3.11 7.92
CA ALA A 29 26.04 -4.00 6.92
C ALA A 29 24.94 -4.50 5.96
N PHE A 30 23.77 -4.86 6.49
CA PHE A 30 22.59 -5.19 5.68
C PHE A 30 22.15 -4.03 4.79
N ARG A 31 22.10 -2.81 5.32
CA ARG A 31 21.79 -1.59 4.58
C ARG A 31 22.76 -1.38 3.41
N ALA A 32 24.08 -1.59 3.64
CA ALA A 32 25.07 -1.50 2.59
C ALA A 32 24.88 -2.59 1.51
N ASP A 33 24.47 -3.80 1.88
CA ASP A 33 24.15 -4.88 0.92
C ASP A 33 22.91 -4.52 0.06
N VAL A 34 21.88 -3.97 0.68
CA VAL A 34 20.68 -3.49 -0.03
C VAL A 34 21.05 -2.40 -1.04
N ARG A 35 21.83 -1.39 -0.64
CA ARG A 35 22.29 -0.32 -1.54
C ARG A 35 23.07 -0.85 -2.72
N ARG A 36 24.05 -1.73 -2.47
CA ARG A 36 24.83 -2.36 -3.54
C ARG A 36 23.92 -3.15 -4.50
N PHE A 37 22.96 -3.91 -3.99
CA PHE A 37 22.00 -4.62 -4.83
C PHE A 37 21.17 -3.65 -5.70
N LEU A 38 20.69 -2.53 -5.14
CA LEU A 38 19.93 -1.53 -5.87
C LEU A 38 20.79 -0.88 -6.97
N ASP A 39 22.04 -0.51 -6.66
CA ASP A 39 22.98 0.08 -7.62
C ASP A 39 23.28 -0.88 -8.78
N GLU A 40 23.37 -2.17 -8.52
CA GLU A 40 23.73 -3.18 -9.53
C GLU A 40 22.52 -3.70 -10.32
N ARG A 41 21.32 -3.74 -9.72
CA ARG A 41 20.19 -4.52 -10.26
C ARG A 41 18.94 -3.69 -10.57
N LEU A 42 18.77 -2.51 -9.99
CA LEU A 42 17.63 -1.66 -10.32
C LEU A 42 17.81 -1.06 -11.71
N PRO A 43 16.91 -1.36 -12.68
CA PRO A 43 17.06 -0.82 -14.04
C PRO A 43 16.98 0.71 -14.05
N ALA A 44 17.97 1.35 -14.68
CA ALA A 44 18.11 2.80 -14.68
C ALA A 44 16.87 3.52 -15.27
N HIS A 45 16.24 2.95 -16.31
CA HIS A 45 15.02 3.52 -16.91
C HIS A 45 13.84 3.46 -15.94
N ILE A 46 13.69 2.38 -15.17
CA ILE A 46 12.63 2.25 -14.16
C ILE A 46 12.86 3.24 -13.01
N ALA A 47 14.09 3.33 -12.51
CA ALA A 47 14.44 4.31 -11.47
C ALA A 47 14.21 5.74 -11.94
N HIS A 48 14.52 6.04 -13.20
CA HIS A 48 14.24 7.33 -13.83
C HIS A 48 12.73 7.63 -13.84
N LYS A 49 11.90 6.70 -14.31
CA LYS A 49 10.44 6.87 -14.30
C LYS A 49 9.91 7.18 -12.89
N VAL A 50 10.32 6.42 -11.89
CA VAL A 50 9.88 6.65 -10.50
C VAL A 50 10.31 8.01 -9.96
N LYS A 51 11.56 8.40 -10.21
CA LYS A 51 12.11 9.69 -9.75
C LYS A 51 11.47 10.89 -10.41
N HIS A 52 10.99 10.76 -11.64
CA HIS A 52 10.39 11.84 -12.44
C HIS A 52 8.87 11.76 -12.56
N GLY A 53 8.22 10.84 -11.83
CA GLY A 53 6.76 10.70 -11.83
C GLY A 53 6.18 10.23 -13.16
N LEU A 54 6.98 9.56 -14.00
CA LEU A 54 6.54 9.00 -15.29
C LEU A 54 5.71 7.74 -15.08
N ARG A 55 4.91 7.38 -16.08
CA ARG A 55 4.09 6.16 -16.04
C ARG A 55 4.95 4.91 -15.97
N LEU A 56 4.61 4.07 -15.00
CA LEU A 56 5.12 2.70 -14.92
C LEU A 56 4.17 1.77 -15.66
N THR A 57 4.70 1.03 -16.62
CA THR A 57 3.94 -0.01 -17.30
C THR A 57 3.83 -1.27 -16.45
N ARG A 58 2.95 -2.20 -16.86
CA ARG A 58 2.89 -3.53 -16.24
C ARG A 58 4.25 -4.25 -16.35
N GLU A 59 4.92 -4.08 -17.47
CA GLU A 59 6.23 -4.67 -17.76
C GLU A 59 7.32 -4.13 -16.85
N ASP A 60 7.36 -2.82 -16.58
CA ASP A 60 8.30 -2.21 -15.61
C ASP A 60 8.13 -2.81 -14.21
N MET A 61 6.88 -2.93 -13.75
CA MET A 61 6.57 -3.51 -12.45
C MET A 61 6.92 -5.00 -12.39
N ALA A 62 6.62 -5.74 -13.47
CA ALA A 62 6.92 -7.17 -13.56
C ALA A 62 8.44 -7.43 -13.59
N GLN A 63 9.19 -6.60 -14.31
CA GLN A 63 10.65 -6.70 -14.35
C GLN A 63 11.26 -6.50 -12.96
N TRP A 64 10.79 -5.49 -12.22
CA TRP A 64 11.27 -5.26 -10.87
C TRP A 64 10.91 -6.42 -9.92
N HIS A 65 9.67 -6.94 -10.00
CA HIS A 65 9.26 -8.12 -9.24
C HIS A 65 10.14 -9.35 -9.54
N ALA A 66 10.44 -9.59 -10.81
CA ALA A 66 11.28 -10.70 -11.23
C ALA A 66 12.70 -10.58 -10.65
N ILE A 67 13.30 -9.39 -10.68
CA ILE A 67 14.62 -9.10 -10.09
C ILE A 67 14.62 -9.36 -8.58
N LEU A 68 13.59 -8.91 -7.88
CA LEU A 68 13.45 -9.17 -6.45
C LEU A 68 13.22 -10.66 -6.15
N ASN A 69 12.40 -11.33 -6.96
CA ASN A 69 12.14 -12.77 -6.80
C ASN A 69 13.39 -13.61 -7.04
N GLU A 70 14.19 -13.28 -8.06
CA GLU A 70 15.48 -13.95 -8.33
C GLU A 70 16.43 -13.86 -7.12
N ARG A 71 16.44 -12.73 -6.42
CA ARG A 71 17.21 -12.54 -5.18
C ARG A 71 16.54 -13.20 -3.95
N GLY A 72 15.27 -13.62 -4.05
CA GLY A 72 14.47 -14.12 -2.94
C GLY A 72 13.97 -13.01 -2.00
N TRP A 73 13.87 -11.78 -2.47
CA TRP A 73 13.53 -10.60 -1.68
C TRP A 73 12.10 -10.06 -1.92
N LEU A 74 11.38 -10.61 -2.92
CA LEU A 74 10.06 -10.11 -3.29
C LEU A 74 9.04 -10.24 -2.15
N ALA A 75 8.98 -11.39 -1.50
CA ALA A 75 8.02 -11.68 -0.43
C ALA A 75 8.70 -11.62 0.96
N SER A 76 9.39 -10.53 1.26
CA SER A 76 10.27 -10.37 2.43
C SER A 76 9.61 -10.68 3.79
N HIS A 77 8.29 -10.62 3.89
CA HIS A 77 7.52 -10.85 5.12
C HIS A 77 6.86 -12.24 5.20
N TRP A 78 7.03 -13.09 4.16
CA TRP A 78 6.51 -14.46 4.22
C TRP A 78 7.42 -15.35 5.07
N PRO A 79 6.91 -16.47 5.61
CA PRO A 79 7.74 -17.52 6.17
C PRO A 79 8.74 -18.08 5.13
N ARG A 80 9.92 -18.50 5.59
CA ARG A 80 10.98 -19.02 4.71
C ARG A 80 10.53 -20.21 3.85
N GLU A 81 9.71 -21.09 4.41
CA GLU A 81 9.14 -22.26 3.71
C GLU A 81 8.22 -21.89 2.54
N HIS A 82 7.78 -20.64 2.46
CA HIS A 82 6.96 -20.11 1.38
C HIS A 82 7.70 -19.08 0.50
N GLY A 83 9.01 -18.98 0.62
CA GLY A 83 9.84 -18.06 -0.20
C GLY A 83 10.11 -16.70 0.44
N GLY A 84 9.86 -16.56 1.76
CA GLY A 84 10.19 -15.34 2.50
C GLY A 84 11.65 -15.29 2.95
N THR A 85 12.12 -14.11 3.32
CA THR A 85 13.53 -13.86 3.69
C THR A 85 13.87 -14.26 5.12
N GLY A 86 12.89 -14.25 6.01
CA GLY A 86 13.09 -14.35 7.45
C GLY A 86 13.73 -13.11 8.07
N TRP A 87 13.70 -11.98 7.38
CA TRP A 87 14.19 -10.70 7.89
C TRP A 87 13.45 -10.24 9.13
N SER A 88 14.18 -9.57 10.02
CA SER A 88 13.60 -8.81 11.11
C SER A 88 12.70 -7.68 10.58
N ALA A 89 11.90 -7.09 11.45
CA ALA A 89 11.09 -5.94 11.06
C ALA A 89 11.93 -4.68 10.78
N VAL A 90 13.14 -4.57 11.39
CA VAL A 90 14.10 -3.49 11.12
C VAL A 90 14.75 -3.68 9.75
N GLU A 91 15.19 -4.88 9.39
CA GLU A 91 15.74 -5.17 8.06
C GLU A 91 14.73 -4.89 6.96
N ARG A 92 13.44 -5.26 7.14
CA ARG A 92 12.38 -4.89 6.19
C ARG A 92 12.20 -3.39 6.08
N PHE A 93 12.23 -2.66 7.20
CA PHE A 93 12.17 -1.20 7.20
C PHE A 93 13.36 -0.59 6.42
N ILE A 94 14.57 -1.09 6.63
CA ILE A 94 15.77 -0.65 5.89
C ILE A 94 15.57 -0.90 4.40
N PHE A 95 15.18 -2.11 4.01
CA PHE A 95 14.94 -2.48 2.61
C PHE A 95 13.91 -1.56 1.93
N ASP A 96 12.74 -1.38 2.54
CA ASP A 96 11.68 -0.53 2.00
C ASP A 96 12.13 0.93 1.84
N ASN A 97 12.89 1.43 2.80
CA ASN A 97 13.40 2.80 2.79
C ASN A 97 14.46 3.00 1.70
N GLU A 98 15.45 2.11 1.61
CA GLU A 98 16.51 2.20 0.59
C GLU A 98 15.94 2.01 -0.83
N CYS A 99 14.95 1.11 -1.02
CA CYS A 99 14.23 0.99 -2.29
C CYS A 99 13.57 2.30 -2.71
N ALA A 100 12.87 2.97 -1.78
CA ALA A 100 12.20 4.23 -2.07
C ALA A 100 13.19 5.36 -2.42
N LEU A 101 14.32 5.47 -1.70
CA LEU A 101 15.38 6.46 -1.96
C LEU A 101 16.10 6.21 -3.29
N ALA A 102 16.32 4.95 -3.66
CA ALA A 102 16.90 4.60 -4.94
C ALA A 102 15.97 4.88 -6.14
N GLY A 103 14.68 5.06 -5.91
CA GLY A 103 13.67 5.20 -6.96
C GLY A 103 13.18 3.84 -7.48
N ALA A 104 13.23 2.79 -6.67
CA ALA A 104 12.61 1.52 -7.03
C ALA A 104 11.09 1.62 -7.03
N PRO A 105 10.39 0.98 -7.97
CA PRO A 105 8.93 0.91 -7.96
C PRO A 105 8.43 0.24 -6.69
N ARG A 106 7.29 0.70 -6.22
CA ARG A 106 6.60 0.01 -5.12
C ARG A 106 6.22 -1.40 -5.56
N ILE A 107 6.51 -2.41 -4.72
CA ILE A 107 6.00 -3.77 -4.95
C ILE A 107 4.47 -3.71 -5.02
N VAL A 108 3.89 -4.26 -6.11
CA VAL A 108 2.43 -4.36 -6.27
C VAL A 108 1.87 -5.24 -5.16
N PRO A 109 1.05 -4.71 -4.25
CA PRO A 109 0.82 -5.35 -2.96
C PRO A 109 -0.16 -6.52 -2.99
N PHE A 110 -1.01 -6.62 -4.00
CA PHE A 110 -2.20 -7.47 -3.97
C PHE A 110 -1.87 -8.96 -3.82
N GLY A 111 -0.94 -9.48 -4.62
CA GLY A 111 -0.49 -10.87 -4.48
C GLY A 111 0.41 -11.06 -3.26
N VAL A 112 1.49 -10.29 -3.21
CA VAL A 112 2.59 -10.47 -2.25
C VAL A 112 2.19 -10.07 -0.84
N ASN A 113 1.73 -8.84 -0.65
CA ASN A 113 1.53 -8.27 0.70
C ASN A 113 0.13 -8.54 1.27
N MET A 114 -0.87 -8.82 0.42
CA MET A 114 -2.26 -8.99 0.83
C MET A 114 -2.71 -10.44 0.77
N LEU A 115 -2.80 -11.03 -0.42
CA LEU A 115 -3.33 -12.38 -0.60
C LEU A 115 -2.40 -13.46 -0.04
N GLY A 116 -1.09 -13.35 -0.28
CA GLY A 116 -0.12 -14.35 0.15
C GLY A 116 -0.21 -14.69 1.64
N PRO A 117 -0.18 -13.71 2.56
CA PRO A 117 -0.39 -13.95 3.99
C PRO A 117 -1.73 -14.61 4.33
N VAL A 118 -2.80 -14.26 3.61
CA VAL A 118 -4.12 -14.89 3.80
C VAL A 118 -4.10 -16.36 3.40
N LEU A 119 -3.51 -16.68 2.23
CA LEU A 119 -3.36 -18.06 1.76
C LEU A 119 -2.47 -18.89 2.69
N ILE A 120 -1.36 -18.33 3.14
CA ILE A 120 -0.45 -19.00 4.08
C ILE A 120 -1.18 -19.39 5.37
N LYS A 121 -2.04 -18.51 5.87
CA LYS A 121 -2.74 -18.74 7.13
C LYS A 121 -4.04 -19.54 7.00
N TYR A 122 -4.83 -19.31 5.95
CA TYR A 122 -6.20 -19.83 5.83
C TYR A 122 -6.42 -20.70 4.60
N GLY A 123 -5.56 -20.65 3.60
CA GLY A 123 -5.63 -21.49 2.42
C GLY A 123 -5.31 -22.94 2.75
N ASN A 124 -5.93 -23.86 2.01
CA ASN A 124 -5.57 -25.28 2.06
C ASN A 124 -4.26 -25.55 1.30
N GLU A 125 -3.66 -26.72 1.49
CA GLU A 125 -2.37 -27.07 0.89
C GLU A 125 -2.39 -27.07 -0.65
N THR A 126 -3.52 -27.39 -1.27
CA THR A 126 -3.67 -27.32 -2.73
C THR A 126 -3.63 -25.87 -3.22
N GLN A 127 -4.33 -24.96 -2.53
CA GLN A 127 -4.30 -23.52 -2.83
C GLN A 127 -2.90 -22.95 -2.63
N LYS A 128 -2.23 -23.26 -1.53
CA LYS A 128 -0.86 -22.78 -1.27
C LYS A 128 0.11 -23.23 -2.37
N ARG A 129 0.11 -24.53 -2.72
CA ARG A 129 0.96 -25.06 -3.78
C ARG A 129 0.65 -24.48 -5.16
N HIS A 130 -0.61 -24.14 -5.42
CA HIS A 130 -1.00 -23.59 -6.69
C HIS A 130 -0.71 -22.10 -6.81
N PHE A 131 -1.10 -21.29 -5.82
CA PHE A 131 -1.10 -19.84 -5.94
C PHE A 131 0.18 -19.16 -5.48
N LEU A 132 0.81 -19.62 -4.37
CA LEU A 132 1.99 -18.92 -3.83
C LEU A 132 3.18 -18.85 -4.81
N PRO A 133 3.57 -19.93 -5.50
CA PRO A 133 4.63 -19.84 -6.51
C PRO A 133 4.30 -18.90 -7.66
N ARG A 134 3.02 -18.85 -8.08
CA ARG A 134 2.56 -18.00 -9.19
C ARG A 134 2.46 -16.53 -8.84
N ILE A 135 2.32 -16.21 -7.54
CA ILE A 135 2.48 -14.84 -7.04
C ILE A 135 3.93 -14.41 -7.16
N LEU A 136 4.88 -15.30 -6.80
CA LEU A 136 6.31 -14.99 -6.79
C LEU A 136 6.89 -14.88 -8.20
N ASP A 137 6.52 -15.78 -9.11
CA ASP A 137 7.00 -15.79 -10.50
C ASP A 137 6.30 -14.77 -11.41
N GLY A 138 5.25 -14.09 -10.89
CA GLY A 138 4.51 -13.07 -11.61
C GLY A 138 3.54 -13.62 -12.68
N SER A 139 3.33 -14.93 -12.78
CA SER A 139 2.32 -15.50 -13.67
C SER A 139 0.89 -15.21 -13.22
N HIS A 140 0.68 -14.99 -11.91
CA HIS A 140 -0.57 -14.50 -11.36
C HIS A 140 -0.41 -13.05 -10.85
N TRP A 141 -1.03 -12.12 -11.57
CA TRP A 141 -1.19 -10.73 -11.17
C TRP A 141 -2.56 -10.53 -10.55
N TRP A 142 -2.57 -10.09 -9.31
CA TRP A 142 -3.76 -10.00 -8.48
C TRP A 142 -4.30 -8.59 -8.39
N CYS A 143 -5.62 -8.46 -8.31
CA CYS A 143 -6.31 -7.26 -7.85
C CYS A 143 -7.28 -7.58 -6.72
N GLN A 144 -7.76 -6.54 -6.04
CA GLN A 144 -8.64 -6.62 -4.88
C GLN A 144 -10.08 -6.26 -5.25
N GLY A 145 -11.00 -7.20 -5.09
CA GLY A 145 -12.44 -7.00 -5.27
C GLY A 145 -13.17 -6.80 -3.94
N TYR A 146 -12.97 -5.65 -3.27
CA TYR A 146 -13.60 -5.36 -1.98
C TYR A 146 -14.72 -4.34 -2.10
N SER A 147 -14.39 -3.07 -2.35
CA SER A 147 -15.32 -1.96 -2.38
C SER A 147 -16.39 -2.10 -3.46
N GLU A 148 -17.58 -1.60 -3.18
CA GLU A 148 -18.70 -1.48 -4.11
C GLU A 148 -19.21 -0.04 -4.10
N PRO A 149 -20.01 0.40 -5.09
CA PRO A 149 -20.56 1.77 -5.10
C PRO A 149 -21.27 2.15 -3.79
N GLY A 150 -21.95 1.20 -3.13
CA GLY A 150 -22.64 1.39 -1.85
C GLY A 150 -21.88 0.89 -0.61
N ALA A 151 -20.65 0.32 -0.75
CA ALA A 151 -19.93 -0.32 0.34
C ALA A 151 -18.42 -0.02 0.29
N GLY A 152 -18.03 1.13 0.84
CA GLY A 152 -16.64 1.55 1.02
C GLY A 152 -16.21 1.43 2.48
N SER A 153 -16.39 2.48 3.29
CA SER A 153 -16.09 2.46 4.73
C SER A 153 -16.93 1.43 5.51
N ASP A 154 -18.22 1.27 5.17
CA ASP A 154 -19.07 0.14 5.62
C ASP A 154 -18.93 -1.04 4.65
N LEU A 155 -17.72 -1.59 4.56
CA LEU A 155 -17.43 -2.71 3.66
C LEU A 155 -18.32 -3.94 3.94
N ALA A 156 -18.75 -4.13 5.18
CA ALA A 156 -19.63 -5.22 5.55
C ALA A 156 -21.01 -5.17 4.88
N SER A 157 -21.39 -4.03 4.31
CA SER A 157 -22.64 -3.86 3.55
C SER A 157 -22.54 -4.28 2.08
N LEU A 158 -21.45 -4.88 1.65
CA LEU A 158 -21.25 -5.37 0.28
C LEU A 158 -22.41 -6.29 -0.15
N SER A 159 -22.77 -6.20 -1.44
CA SER A 159 -23.95 -6.86 -2.02
C SER A 159 -23.64 -7.79 -3.19
N THR A 160 -22.41 -7.78 -3.73
CA THR A 160 -21.97 -8.73 -4.76
C THR A 160 -22.24 -10.16 -4.26
N ARG A 161 -23.18 -10.85 -4.91
CA ARG A 161 -23.71 -12.13 -4.45
C ARG A 161 -22.95 -13.29 -5.08
N ALA A 162 -22.72 -14.34 -4.30
CA ALA A 162 -22.24 -15.63 -4.78
C ALA A 162 -23.20 -16.74 -4.32
N GLN A 163 -23.80 -17.43 -5.27
CA GLN A 163 -24.71 -18.53 -5.01
C GLN A 163 -24.06 -19.86 -5.39
N ARG A 164 -23.99 -20.81 -4.45
CA ARG A 164 -23.48 -22.14 -4.72
C ARG A 164 -24.49 -22.93 -5.60
N LYS A 165 -23.98 -23.49 -6.68
CA LYS A 165 -24.72 -24.32 -7.63
C LYS A 165 -23.90 -25.56 -7.99
N ALA A 166 -24.54 -26.54 -8.59
CA ALA A 166 -23.91 -27.72 -9.15
C ALA A 166 -24.43 -27.96 -10.57
N ASP A 167 -23.55 -28.35 -11.47
CA ASP A 167 -23.86 -28.79 -12.83
C ASP A 167 -22.97 -29.99 -13.22
N GLU A 168 -22.99 -30.41 -14.47
CA GLU A 168 -22.18 -31.53 -15.00
C GLU A 168 -20.63 -31.27 -14.82
N ARG A 169 -20.22 -30.01 -14.67
CA ARG A 169 -18.82 -29.62 -14.45
C ARG A 169 -18.46 -29.53 -12.96
N GLY A 170 -19.37 -29.88 -12.05
CA GLY A 170 -19.16 -29.88 -10.60
C GLY A 170 -19.77 -28.68 -9.88
N GLU A 171 -19.49 -28.61 -8.58
CA GLU A 171 -19.96 -27.53 -7.73
C GLU A 171 -19.20 -26.24 -8.00
N HIS A 172 -19.92 -25.13 -7.98
CA HIS A 172 -19.35 -23.78 -8.24
C HIS A 172 -20.21 -22.70 -7.61
N TYR A 173 -19.63 -21.52 -7.48
CA TYR A 173 -20.36 -20.29 -7.18
C TYR A 173 -20.74 -19.58 -8.48
N VAL A 174 -21.93 -19.01 -8.55
CA VAL A 174 -22.35 -18.05 -9.57
C VAL A 174 -22.31 -16.67 -8.95
N VAL A 175 -21.40 -15.83 -9.43
CA VAL A 175 -21.14 -14.50 -8.88
C VAL A 175 -21.83 -13.44 -9.74
N ASN A 176 -22.60 -12.55 -9.09
CA ASN A 176 -23.28 -11.41 -9.71
C ASN A 176 -23.09 -10.16 -8.85
N GLY A 177 -22.78 -9.04 -9.48
CA GLY A 177 -22.60 -7.75 -8.79
C GLY A 177 -21.58 -6.85 -9.43
N GLN A 178 -21.06 -5.90 -8.65
CA GLN A 178 -20.12 -4.90 -9.11
C GLN A 178 -19.10 -4.58 -8.00
N LYS A 179 -17.84 -4.48 -8.39
CA LYS A 179 -16.78 -3.90 -7.57
C LYS A 179 -16.33 -2.56 -8.15
N THR A 180 -15.86 -1.66 -7.28
CA THR A 180 -15.34 -0.35 -7.69
C THR A 180 -14.02 -0.05 -7.01
N TRP A 181 -13.27 0.91 -7.55
CA TRP A 181 -11.94 1.29 -7.08
C TRP A 181 -10.92 0.15 -7.10
N THR A 182 -11.10 -0.80 -8.03
CA THR A 182 -10.20 -1.95 -8.18
C THR A 182 -8.88 -1.51 -8.81
N THR A 183 -7.88 -1.26 -7.96
CA THR A 183 -6.57 -0.78 -8.39
C THR A 183 -5.86 -1.83 -9.25
N LEU A 184 -5.32 -1.39 -10.40
CA LEU A 184 -4.63 -2.21 -11.40
C LEU A 184 -5.45 -3.42 -11.90
N GLY A 185 -6.79 -3.36 -11.81
CA GLY A 185 -7.67 -4.43 -12.28
C GLY A 185 -7.51 -4.75 -13.77
N HIS A 186 -7.15 -3.77 -14.58
CA HIS A 186 -6.88 -3.92 -16.01
C HIS A 186 -5.55 -4.67 -16.31
N TYR A 187 -4.64 -4.76 -15.35
CA TYR A 187 -3.40 -5.55 -15.46
C TYR A 187 -3.54 -6.95 -14.86
N ALA A 188 -4.53 -7.15 -14.00
CA ALA A 188 -4.69 -8.38 -13.24
C ALA A 188 -5.31 -9.50 -14.07
N ASN A 189 -4.79 -10.72 -13.90
CA ASN A 189 -5.41 -11.93 -14.39
C ASN A 189 -6.11 -12.73 -13.30
N MET A 190 -5.95 -12.32 -12.02
CA MET A 190 -6.59 -12.94 -10.87
C MET A 190 -7.14 -11.87 -9.92
N MET A 191 -8.26 -12.18 -9.25
CA MET A 191 -8.85 -11.32 -8.22
C MET A 191 -9.09 -12.11 -6.94
N PHE A 192 -8.77 -11.54 -5.78
CA PHE A 192 -9.36 -11.97 -4.52
C PHE A 192 -10.54 -11.08 -4.17
N CYS A 193 -11.70 -11.70 -3.94
CA CYS A 193 -12.98 -11.01 -3.90
C CYS A 193 -13.79 -11.36 -2.65
N LEU A 194 -14.32 -10.33 -1.97
CA LEU A 194 -15.35 -10.53 -0.95
C LEU A 194 -16.72 -10.56 -1.59
N VAL A 195 -17.48 -11.60 -1.29
CA VAL A 195 -18.82 -11.84 -1.84
C VAL A 195 -19.83 -12.16 -0.75
N ARG A 196 -21.12 -11.87 -1.00
CA ARG A 196 -22.22 -12.19 -0.13
C ARG A 196 -22.73 -13.60 -0.43
N THR A 197 -22.53 -14.52 0.52
CA THR A 197 -23.00 -15.92 0.44
C THR A 197 -24.20 -16.21 1.34
N ALA A 198 -24.45 -15.40 2.37
CA ALA A 198 -25.64 -15.48 3.20
C ALA A 198 -26.20 -14.09 3.54
N THR A 199 -27.54 -13.97 3.66
CA THR A 199 -28.27 -12.72 3.93
C THR A 199 -29.03 -12.73 5.26
N ASP A 200 -29.37 -13.90 5.79
CA ASP A 200 -30.20 -14.03 7.00
C ASP A 200 -29.40 -14.03 8.30
N VAL A 201 -28.20 -13.45 8.24
CA VAL A 201 -27.24 -13.37 9.33
C VAL A 201 -26.73 -11.93 9.48
N ARG A 202 -25.91 -11.66 10.49
CA ARG A 202 -25.25 -10.36 10.60
C ARG A 202 -24.41 -10.09 9.36
N LYS A 203 -24.31 -8.81 8.94
CA LYS A 203 -23.59 -8.41 7.72
C LYS A 203 -22.19 -9.05 7.59
N GLN A 204 -21.46 -9.15 8.70
CA GLN A 204 -20.11 -9.70 8.74
C GLN A 204 -20.06 -11.23 8.62
N GLU A 205 -21.13 -11.93 8.96
CA GLU A 205 -21.20 -13.39 9.04
C GLU A 205 -21.67 -14.04 7.74
N GLY A 206 -22.09 -13.25 6.75
CA GLY A 206 -22.55 -13.75 5.44
C GLY A 206 -21.59 -13.43 4.30
N ILE A 207 -20.30 -13.21 4.59
CA ILE A 207 -19.28 -12.85 3.60
C ILE A 207 -18.30 -13.99 3.43
N SER A 208 -18.00 -14.35 2.17
CA SER A 208 -16.99 -15.33 1.79
C SER A 208 -15.86 -14.68 0.98
N PHE A 209 -14.72 -15.36 0.91
CA PHE A 209 -13.53 -14.90 0.24
C PHE A 209 -13.21 -15.83 -0.94
N LEU A 210 -13.40 -15.37 -2.17
CA LEU A 210 -13.20 -16.13 -3.39
C LEU A 210 -11.98 -15.68 -4.18
N LEU A 211 -11.32 -16.63 -4.82
CA LEU A 211 -10.26 -16.40 -5.80
C LEU A 211 -10.88 -16.55 -7.20
N ILE A 212 -10.84 -15.49 -7.99
CA ILE A 212 -11.53 -15.40 -9.28
C ILE A 212 -10.48 -15.20 -10.38
N ASP A 213 -10.57 -16.06 -11.41
CA ASP A 213 -9.84 -15.87 -12.67
C ASP A 213 -10.54 -14.76 -13.48
N MET A 214 -9.82 -13.68 -13.77
CA MET A 214 -10.35 -12.50 -14.45
C MET A 214 -10.67 -12.75 -15.93
N SER A 215 -10.22 -13.87 -16.50
CA SER A 215 -10.58 -14.31 -17.86
C SER A 215 -11.92 -15.02 -17.93
N THR A 216 -12.56 -15.29 -16.77
CA THR A 216 -13.85 -15.99 -16.73
C THR A 216 -14.94 -15.20 -17.47
N PRO A 217 -15.71 -15.84 -18.36
CA PRO A 217 -16.83 -15.18 -19.05
C PRO A 217 -17.81 -14.53 -18.07
N GLY A 218 -18.28 -13.32 -18.41
CA GLY A 218 -19.19 -12.52 -17.60
C GLY A 218 -18.48 -11.47 -16.73
N ILE A 219 -17.14 -11.40 -16.77
CA ILE A 219 -16.38 -10.32 -16.13
C ILE A 219 -16.13 -9.21 -17.14
N GLU A 220 -16.45 -7.98 -16.74
CA GLU A 220 -16.15 -6.78 -17.51
C GLU A 220 -15.40 -5.80 -16.61
N VAL A 221 -14.26 -5.30 -17.09
CA VAL A 221 -13.41 -4.30 -16.40
C VAL A 221 -13.53 -2.98 -17.14
N ARG A 222 -13.95 -1.92 -16.43
CA ARG A 222 -14.08 -0.57 -16.99
C ARG A 222 -13.15 0.40 -16.28
N PRO A 223 -12.49 1.30 -17.02
CA PRO A 223 -11.58 2.28 -16.42
C PRO A 223 -12.36 3.33 -15.61
N ILE A 224 -11.73 3.78 -14.53
CA ILE A 224 -12.07 5.03 -13.83
C ILE A 224 -10.88 5.95 -13.98
N VAL A 225 -11.07 7.07 -14.68
CA VAL A 225 -10.05 8.13 -14.77
C VAL A 225 -10.16 8.99 -13.51
N THR A 226 -9.07 9.10 -12.77
CA THR A 226 -9.02 9.87 -11.52
C THR A 226 -8.67 11.35 -11.76
N LEU A 227 -8.73 12.18 -10.71
CA LEU A 227 -8.52 13.64 -10.81
C LEU A 227 -7.15 14.02 -11.37
N ASP A 228 -6.17 13.15 -11.22
CA ASP A 228 -4.81 13.28 -11.76
C ASP A 228 -4.67 12.87 -13.23
N GLY A 229 -5.78 12.50 -13.88
CA GLY A 229 -5.82 12.06 -15.29
C GLY A 229 -5.45 10.58 -15.50
N GLU A 230 -5.05 9.86 -14.47
CA GLU A 230 -4.58 8.47 -14.60
C GLU A 230 -5.69 7.43 -14.55
N HIS A 231 -5.47 6.34 -15.27
CA HIS A 231 -6.25 5.11 -15.19
C HIS A 231 -5.57 4.12 -14.24
N GLU A 232 -5.71 4.32 -12.94
CA GLU A 232 -5.16 3.40 -11.93
C GLU A 232 -6.21 2.43 -11.40
N VAL A 233 -7.46 2.85 -11.34
CA VAL A 233 -8.56 2.12 -10.70
C VAL A 233 -9.66 1.79 -11.69
N ASN A 234 -10.47 0.77 -11.36
CA ASN A 234 -11.46 0.22 -12.26
C ASN A 234 -12.78 -0.06 -11.54
N GLU A 235 -13.87 -0.09 -12.32
CA GLU A 235 -15.08 -0.82 -12.00
C GLU A 235 -14.96 -2.23 -12.58
N VAL A 236 -15.47 -3.22 -11.85
CA VAL A 236 -15.49 -4.61 -12.30
C VAL A 236 -16.90 -5.16 -12.12
N PHE A 237 -17.51 -5.58 -13.22
CA PHE A 237 -18.86 -6.12 -13.25
C PHE A 237 -18.82 -7.64 -13.37
N PHE A 238 -19.73 -8.30 -12.67
CA PHE A 238 -19.89 -9.75 -12.69
C PHE A 238 -21.32 -10.08 -13.13
N THR A 239 -21.45 -10.84 -14.23
CA THR A 239 -22.73 -11.33 -14.74
C THR A 239 -22.63 -12.85 -14.91
N ASP A 240 -23.27 -13.58 -14.00
CA ASP A 240 -23.29 -15.05 -13.95
C ASP A 240 -21.89 -15.70 -14.02
N VAL A 241 -20.91 -15.06 -13.34
CA VAL A 241 -19.52 -15.53 -13.35
C VAL A 241 -19.38 -16.81 -12.55
N ARG A 242 -18.88 -17.85 -13.21
CA ARG A 242 -18.67 -19.17 -12.61
C ARG A 242 -17.33 -19.26 -11.90
N VAL A 243 -17.34 -19.50 -10.59
CA VAL A 243 -16.13 -19.66 -9.77
C VAL A 243 -16.15 -21.05 -9.12
N PRO A 244 -15.14 -21.91 -9.34
CA PRO A 244 -15.06 -23.23 -8.72
C PRO A 244 -15.10 -23.15 -7.19
N VAL A 245 -15.72 -24.14 -6.52
CA VAL A 245 -15.78 -24.15 -5.04
C VAL A 245 -14.39 -24.28 -4.40
N GLU A 246 -13.44 -24.87 -5.10
CA GLU A 246 -12.04 -25.00 -4.67
C GLU A 246 -11.33 -23.65 -4.52
N ASN A 247 -11.88 -22.61 -5.13
CA ASN A 247 -11.39 -21.24 -5.04
C ASN A 247 -11.94 -20.47 -3.82
N LEU A 248 -12.74 -21.11 -2.97
CA LEU A 248 -13.10 -20.56 -1.67
C LEU A 248 -11.89 -20.66 -0.72
N VAL A 249 -11.45 -19.54 -0.17
CA VAL A 249 -10.40 -19.52 0.85
C VAL A 249 -11.02 -19.77 2.22
N GLY A 250 -10.52 -20.79 2.90
CA GLY A 250 -10.99 -21.19 4.23
C GLY A 250 -12.42 -21.69 4.21
N GLU A 251 -13.28 -21.16 5.07
CA GLU A 251 -14.67 -21.57 5.26
C GLU A 251 -15.64 -20.54 4.67
N GLU A 252 -16.77 -21.04 4.12
CA GLU A 252 -17.86 -20.18 3.66
C GLU A 252 -18.41 -19.33 4.82
N ASN A 253 -18.78 -18.08 4.53
CA ASN A 253 -19.27 -17.10 5.49
C ASN A 253 -18.23 -16.60 6.54
N ARG A 254 -16.95 -16.93 6.37
CA ARG A 254 -15.85 -16.47 7.24
C ARG A 254 -14.95 -15.41 6.59
N GLY A 255 -15.27 -14.96 5.41
CA GLY A 255 -14.48 -14.01 4.62
C GLY A 255 -14.18 -12.70 5.33
N TRP A 256 -15.08 -12.24 6.23
CA TRP A 256 -14.83 -11.05 7.06
C TRP A 256 -13.64 -11.21 8.00
N THR A 257 -13.43 -12.40 8.56
CA THR A 257 -12.26 -12.71 9.39
C THR A 257 -10.97 -12.63 8.57
N TYR A 258 -11.00 -13.15 7.34
CA TYR A 258 -9.85 -13.13 6.44
C TYR A 258 -9.54 -11.72 5.95
N ALA A 259 -10.58 -10.94 5.64
CA ALA A 259 -10.44 -9.52 5.30
C ALA A 259 -9.82 -8.71 6.43
N LYS A 260 -10.26 -8.89 7.69
CA LYS A 260 -9.65 -8.20 8.85
C LYS A 260 -8.18 -8.55 9.01
N TYR A 261 -7.82 -9.81 8.81
CA TYR A 261 -6.43 -10.26 8.86
C TYR A 261 -5.58 -9.58 7.78
N LEU A 262 -6.05 -9.57 6.54
CA LEU A 262 -5.40 -8.87 5.42
C LEU A 262 -5.18 -7.37 5.73
N LEU A 263 -6.21 -6.68 6.19
CA LEU A 263 -6.16 -5.24 6.50
C LEU A 263 -5.16 -4.90 7.63
N THR A 264 -4.79 -5.87 8.47
CA THR A 264 -3.77 -5.66 9.50
C THR A 264 -2.38 -5.51 8.87
N TYR A 265 -2.07 -6.30 7.85
CA TYR A 265 -0.80 -6.21 7.11
C TYR A 265 -0.74 -4.98 6.19
N GLU A 266 -1.85 -4.56 5.61
CA GLU A 266 -1.93 -3.37 4.75
C GLU A 266 -1.50 -2.09 5.47
N ARG A 267 -1.90 -1.91 6.72
CA ARG A 267 -1.69 -0.68 7.49
C ARG A 267 -0.23 -0.36 7.77
N THR A 268 0.63 -1.36 7.93
CA THR A 268 2.05 -1.16 8.22
C THR A 268 2.81 -0.54 7.04
N ASN A 269 2.36 -0.77 5.81
CA ASN A 269 3.00 -0.27 4.59
C ASN A 269 2.47 1.11 4.13
N ILE A 270 1.30 1.54 4.64
CA ILE A 270 0.66 2.80 4.21
C ILE A 270 1.41 4.04 4.72
N ALA A 271 2.13 3.95 5.83
CA ALA A 271 2.90 5.07 6.38
C ALA A 271 3.89 5.68 5.37
N GLY A 272 4.50 4.84 4.51
CA GLY A 272 5.27 5.28 3.35
C GLY A 272 6.43 6.22 3.68
N ILE A 273 7.18 5.93 4.75
CA ILE A 273 8.25 6.80 5.27
C ILE A 273 9.32 7.05 4.19
N GLY A 274 9.84 6.00 3.55
CA GLY A 274 10.85 6.13 2.50
C GLY A 274 10.39 6.99 1.33
N PHE A 275 9.15 6.81 0.87
CA PHE A 275 8.57 7.64 -0.19
C PHE A 275 8.40 9.10 0.24
N SER A 276 8.01 9.33 1.50
CA SER A 276 7.90 10.69 2.04
C SER A 276 9.28 11.35 2.16
N THR A 277 10.30 10.58 2.54
CA THR A 277 11.69 11.05 2.63
C THR A 277 12.20 11.46 1.25
N ALA A 278 12.09 10.59 0.25
CA ALA A 278 12.49 10.90 -1.12
C ALA A 278 11.74 12.12 -1.70
N ALA A 279 10.44 12.22 -1.43
CA ALA A 279 9.64 13.37 -1.87
C ALA A 279 10.04 14.68 -1.17
N LEU A 280 10.40 14.63 0.12
CA LEU A 280 10.88 15.80 0.86
C LEU A 280 12.25 16.26 0.35
N GLU A 281 13.19 15.34 0.08
CA GLU A 281 14.49 15.66 -0.52
C GLU A 281 14.32 16.35 -1.89
N ARG A 282 13.40 15.87 -2.73
CA ARG A 282 13.07 16.55 -4.01
C ARG A 282 12.49 17.94 -3.79
N LEU A 283 11.63 18.13 -2.81
CA LEU A 283 11.07 19.43 -2.45
C LEU A 283 12.15 20.40 -1.97
N GLU A 284 13.09 19.95 -1.15
CA GLU A 284 14.21 20.75 -0.67
C GLU A 284 15.12 21.19 -1.82
N GLN A 285 15.44 20.29 -2.75
CA GLN A 285 16.21 20.60 -3.96
C GLN A 285 15.48 21.62 -4.84
N ALA A 286 14.19 21.44 -5.06
CA ALA A 286 13.37 22.36 -5.84
C ALA A 286 13.31 23.74 -5.17
N ALA A 287 13.08 23.81 -3.86
CA ALA A 287 13.00 25.06 -3.13
C ALA A 287 14.35 25.82 -3.10
N ALA A 288 15.48 25.11 -3.10
CA ALA A 288 16.81 25.70 -3.17
C ALA A 288 17.12 26.31 -4.56
N ALA A 289 16.58 25.73 -5.63
CA ALA A 289 16.85 26.15 -7.00
C ALA A 289 15.82 27.14 -7.57
N ILE A 290 14.56 27.07 -7.14
CA ILE A 290 13.50 28.00 -7.58
C ILE A 290 13.70 29.37 -6.97
N MET A 291 13.81 30.39 -7.83
CA MET A 291 13.98 31.78 -7.40
C MET A 291 12.62 32.45 -7.15
N HIS A 292 12.45 33.03 -5.98
CA HIS A 292 11.28 33.84 -5.60
C HIS A 292 11.75 35.22 -5.10
N ARG A 293 11.32 36.30 -5.76
CA ARG A 293 11.69 37.68 -5.41
C ARG A 293 13.20 37.88 -5.28
N GLY A 294 13.99 37.27 -6.21
CA GLY A 294 15.45 37.46 -6.27
C GLY A 294 16.28 36.61 -5.31
N ARG A 295 15.66 35.67 -4.59
CA ARG A 295 16.37 34.73 -3.70
C ARG A 295 15.75 33.32 -3.83
N PRO A 296 16.45 32.26 -3.43
CA PRO A 296 15.89 30.90 -3.37
C PRO A 296 14.59 30.85 -2.56
N LEU A 297 13.59 30.07 -3.02
CA LEU A 297 12.32 29.89 -2.31
C LEU A 297 12.54 29.31 -0.90
N ALA A 298 13.57 28.49 -0.73
CA ALA A 298 13.99 27.95 0.58
C ALA A 298 14.33 29.06 1.62
N GLU A 299 14.63 30.28 1.17
CA GLU A 299 14.90 31.44 2.03
C GLU A 299 13.64 32.28 2.33
N ASP A 300 12.48 31.96 1.71
CA ASP A 300 11.22 32.59 2.08
C ASP A 300 10.79 32.08 3.46
N PRO A 301 10.62 32.96 4.48
CA PRO A 301 10.39 32.51 5.85
C PRO A 301 9.11 31.67 6.02
N LEU A 302 8.05 31.95 5.25
CA LEU A 302 6.79 31.21 5.36
C LEU A 302 6.90 29.83 4.70
N PHE A 303 7.56 29.76 3.54
CA PHE A 303 7.80 28.49 2.87
C PHE A 303 8.76 27.61 3.66
N ALA A 304 9.88 28.16 4.11
CA ALA A 304 10.86 27.46 4.95
C ALA A 304 10.25 26.92 6.25
N ALA A 305 9.41 27.70 6.93
CA ALA A 305 8.73 27.26 8.15
C ALA A 305 7.80 26.07 7.90
N ARG A 306 7.08 26.04 6.75
CA ARG A 306 6.22 24.91 6.39
C ARG A 306 7.04 23.67 6.03
N MET A 307 8.11 23.84 5.28
CA MET A 307 9.06 22.76 4.95
C MET A 307 9.67 22.15 6.21
N ALA A 308 10.16 22.99 7.13
CA ALA A 308 10.70 22.54 8.41
C ALA A 308 9.66 21.79 9.25
N ARG A 309 8.42 22.26 9.28
CA ARG A 309 7.35 21.58 10.01
C ARG A 309 7.08 20.18 9.48
N VAL A 310 6.98 20.00 8.16
CA VAL A 310 6.74 18.68 7.58
C VAL A 310 7.94 17.75 7.75
N ALA A 311 9.17 18.28 7.73
CA ALA A 311 10.38 17.52 8.04
C ALA A 311 10.37 17.00 9.49
N ILE A 312 10.00 17.85 10.46
CA ILE A 312 9.84 17.46 11.87
C ILE A 312 8.74 16.39 12.02
N ASP A 313 7.61 16.56 11.36
CA ASP A 313 6.51 15.58 11.38
C ASP A 313 6.93 14.23 10.81
N LEU A 314 7.71 14.21 9.73
CA LEU A 314 8.25 12.99 9.11
C LEU A 314 9.24 12.29 10.04
N GLU A 315 10.14 13.03 10.69
CA GLU A 315 11.11 12.46 11.64
C GLU A 315 10.41 11.89 12.88
N ASN A 316 9.42 12.59 13.40
CA ASN A 316 8.57 12.07 14.49
C ASN A 316 7.85 10.77 14.09
N MET A 317 7.35 10.69 12.84
CA MET A 317 6.71 9.50 12.31
C MET A 317 7.73 8.36 12.16
N ARG A 318 8.93 8.62 11.64
CA ARG A 318 10.03 7.65 11.52
C ARG A 318 10.39 7.04 12.87
N THR A 319 10.62 7.90 13.84
CA THR A 319 10.93 7.51 15.23
C THR A 319 9.82 6.66 15.84
N THR A 320 8.57 7.08 15.66
CA THR A 320 7.40 6.34 16.18
C THR A 320 7.27 4.96 15.51
N ASN A 321 7.53 4.88 14.19
CA ASN A 321 7.49 3.60 13.48
C ASN A 321 8.59 2.66 13.97
N LEU A 322 9.84 3.13 14.14
CA LEU A 322 10.94 2.32 14.67
C LEU A 322 10.63 1.80 16.09
N ARG A 323 10.06 2.65 16.95
CA ARG A 323 9.61 2.22 18.28
C ARG A 323 8.51 1.14 18.21
N THR A 324 7.57 1.28 17.28
CA THR A 324 6.50 0.29 17.07
C THR A 324 7.07 -1.05 16.58
N ILE A 325 8.06 -0.99 15.68
CA ILE A 325 8.76 -2.16 15.16
C ILE A 325 9.55 -2.85 16.28
N ALA A 326 10.30 -2.11 17.08
CA ALA A 326 11.06 -2.64 18.21
C ALA A 326 10.14 -3.29 19.27
N ALA A 327 9.01 -2.67 19.59
CA ALA A 327 8.02 -3.23 20.52
C ALA A 327 7.39 -4.53 19.97
N ALA A 328 7.10 -4.62 18.68
CA ALA A 328 6.56 -5.82 18.04
C ALA A 328 7.57 -6.97 18.03
N ALA A 329 8.88 -6.70 17.90
CA ALA A 329 9.94 -7.71 17.99
C ALA A 329 9.99 -8.39 19.37
N GLY A 330 9.53 -7.70 20.44
CA GLY A 330 9.34 -8.23 21.78
C GLY A 330 8.05 -9.04 21.98
N GLY A 331 7.29 -9.36 20.92
CA GLY A 331 6.06 -10.17 20.98
C GLY A 331 4.76 -9.37 21.14
N GLY A 332 4.81 -8.05 21.08
CA GLY A 332 3.63 -7.19 21.08
C GLY A 332 2.86 -7.22 19.75
N ALA A 333 1.54 -7.31 19.78
CA ALA A 333 0.72 -7.14 18.58
C ALA A 333 0.74 -5.66 18.12
N PRO A 334 0.70 -5.38 16.80
CA PRO A 334 0.53 -4.02 16.30
C PRO A 334 -0.77 -3.43 16.85
N GLY A 335 -0.65 -2.40 17.70
CA GLY A 335 -1.80 -1.76 18.34
C GLY A 335 -2.38 -0.60 17.50
N ALA A 336 -3.09 0.29 18.17
CA ALA A 336 -3.65 1.51 17.56
C ALA A 336 -2.60 2.44 16.94
N GLN A 337 -1.31 2.23 17.25
CA GLN A 337 -0.18 2.96 16.65
C GLN A 337 -0.16 2.85 15.12
N SER A 338 -0.50 1.69 14.55
CA SER A 338 -0.58 1.53 13.09
C SER A 338 -1.61 2.46 12.46
N SER A 339 -2.75 2.67 13.13
CA SER A 339 -3.79 3.63 12.70
C SER A 339 -3.29 5.08 12.79
N MET A 340 -2.54 5.43 13.83
CA MET A 340 -1.92 6.74 13.97
C MET A 340 -0.87 6.99 12.87
N LEU A 341 0.01 6.02 12.61
CA LEU A 341 1.00 6.10 11.54
C LEU A 341 0.34 6.30 10.18
N LYS A 342 -0.78 5.61 9.90
CA LYS A 342 -1.56 5.81 8.66
C LYS A 342 -2.08 7.24 8.55
N VAL A 343 -2.72 7.77 9.58
CA VAL A 343 -3.25 9.14 9.56
C VAL A 343 -2.13 10.17 9.35
N ARG A 344 -1.03 10.06 10.09
CA ARG A 344 0.09 10.99 9.97
C ARG A 344 0.82 10.86 8.63
N GLY A 345 1.09 9.63 8.18
CA GLY A 345 1.76 9.39 6.90
C GLY A 345 0.99 9.97 5.71
N THR A 346 -0.34 9.84 5.70
CA THR A 346 -1.16 10.43 4.64
C THR A 346 -1.13 11.95 4.66
N GLN A 347 -1.19 12.58 5.84
CA GLN A 347 -1.10 14.04 5.99
C GLN A 347 0.27 14.59 5.55
N ILE A 348 1.36 13.94 5.94
CA ILE A 348 2.72 14.32 5.56
C ILE A 348 2.89 14.25 4.03
N ARG A 349 2.47 13.16 3.40
CA ARG A 349 2.54 13.01 1.95
C ARG A 349 1.74 14.07 1.21
N GLN A 350 0.52 14.36 1.65
CA GLN A 350 -0.32 15.42 1.08
C GLN A 350 0.32 16.80 1.25
N GLU A 351 0.92 17.11 2.40
CA GLU A 351 1.58 18.38 2.62
C GLU A 351 2.83 18.54 1.76
N ILE A 352 3.67 17.50 1.62
CA ILE A 352 4.86 17.53 0.75
C ILE A 352 4.45 17.77 -0.70
N ALA A 353 3.46 17.03 -1.22
CA ALA A 353 2.99 17.19 -2.59
C ALA A 353 2.37 18.57 -2.83
N GLY A 354 1.57 19.06 -1.88
CA GLY A 354 1.00 20.40 -1.92
C GLY A 354 2.05 21.52 -1.86
N LEU A 355 3.14 21.31 -1.13
CA LEU A 355 4.27 22.26 -1.10
C LEU A 355 5.04 22.26 -2.42
N MET A 356 5.28 21.08 -3.03
CA MET A 356 5.92 20.98 -4.35
C MET A 356 5.09 21.72 -5.41
N ARG A 357 3.78 21.47 -5.46
CA ARG A 357 2.90 22.18 -6.39
C ARG A 357 2.92 23.70 -6.18
N ARG A 358 2.98 24.17 -4.92
CA ARG A 358 3.09 25.62 -4.62
C ARG A 358 4.45 26.19 -4.99
N ALA A 359 5.54 25.43 -4.81
CA ALA A 359 6.89 25.85 -5.20
C ALA A 359 6.98 26.14 -6.71
N LEU A 360 6.33 25.27 -7.50
CA LEU A 360 6.31 25.38 -8.97
C LEU A 360 5.29 26.43 -9.48
N GLY A 361 4.28 26.77 -8.68
CA GLY A 361 3.30 27.81 -8.97
C GLY A 361 2.61 27.61 -10.32
N PRO A 362 2.67 28.60 -11.26
CA PRO A 362 2.00 28.48 -12.55
C PRO A 362 2.47 27.31 -13.41
N TYR A 363 3.70 26.87 -13.25
CA TYR A 363 4.25 25.74 -14.02
C TYR A 363 3.60 24.38 -13.65
N ALA A 364 2.98 24.28 -12.48
CA ALA A 364 2.22 23.10 -12.08
C ALA A 364 0.74 23.15 -12.51
N GLN A 365 0.31 24.12 -13.34
CA GLN A 365 -1.09 24.23 -13.79
C GLN A 365 -1.39 23.43 -15.07
N PRO A 366 -0.50 23.43 -16.11
CA PRO A 366 -0.77 22.71 -17.32
C PRO A 366 -0.89 21.21 -17.08
N PHE A 367 -1.88 20.59 -17.74
CA PHE A 367 -2.02 19.14 -17.81
C PHE A 367 -1.64 18.69 -19.22
N ILE A 368 -0.56 17.92 -19.32
CA ILE A 368 -0.06 17.34 -20.56
C ILE A 368 0.08 15.86 -20.32
N ASP A 369 -0.86 15.09 -20.84
CA ASP A 369 -0.94 13.65 -20.59
C ASP A 369 0.30 12.91 -21.11
N GLU A 370 0.79 13.31 -22.30
CA GLU A 370 1.95 12.71 -22.95
C GLU A 370 3.27 12.97 -22.20
N ALA A 371 3.33 14.01 -21.37
CA ALA A 371 4.52 14.33 -20.57
C ALA A 371 4.84 13.28 -19.47
N PHE A 372 3.92 12.35 -19.24
CA PHE A 372 4.14 11.24 -18.31
C PHE A 372 4.62 9.97 -19.00
N ASP A 373 4.66 9.96 -20.32
CA ASP A 373 5.13 8.81 -21.10
C ASP A 373 6.65 8.88 -21.31
N GLU A 374 7.28 7.71 -21.32
CA GLU A 374 8.71 7.61 -21.63
C GLU A 374 8.97 8.07 -23.07
N GLY A 375 9.97 8.94 -23.24
CA GLY A 375 10.37 9.44 -24.57
C GLY A 375 9.57 10.67 -25.03
N TYR A 376 8.79 11.30 -24.16
CA TYR A 376 8.21 12.61 -24.47
C TYR A 376 9.31 13.61 -24.85
N ASP A 377 9.22 14.20 -26.04
CA ASP A 377 10.19 15.13 -26.62
C ASP A 377 9.66 16.58 -26.72
N GLY A 378 8.54 16.88 -26.07
CA GLY A 378 7.96 18.22 -26.02
C GLY A 378 8.81 19.19 -25.18
N GLU A 379 8.55 20.50 -25.36
CA GLU A 379 9.24 21.53 -24.57
C GLU A 379 8.96 21.36 -23.08
N PRO A 380 10.01 21.42 -22.22
CA PRO A 380 9.82 21.37 -20.77
C PRO A 380 8.95 22.54 -20.28
N LEU A 381 7.88 22.24 -19.57
CA LEU A 381 6.99 23.24 -18.97
C LEU A 381 7.47 23.63 -17.57
N GLY A 382 8.52 24.44 -17.49
CA GLY A 382 9.04 24.91 -16.21
C GLY A 382 10.15 24.05 -15.64
N PRO A 383 10.64 24.40 -14.45
CA PRO A 383 11.72 23.69 -13.78
C PRO A 383 11.24 22.39 -13.14
N PHE A 384 12.14 21.44 -12.94
CA PHE A 384 11.89 20.19 -12.23
C PHE A 384 10.60 19.50 -12.76
N ASP A 385 10.35 18.39 -12.90
CA ASP A 385 9.16 17.65 -13.33
C ASP A 385 7.82 18.36 -12.99
N ALA A 386 7.70 19.61 -13.44
CA ALA A 386 6.57 20.49 -13.08
C ALA A 386 5.20 19.87 -13.41
N PRO A 387 4.99 19.14 -14.52
CA PRO A 387 3.74 18.44 -14.79
C PRO A 387 3.38 17.40 -13.73
N ASP A 388 4.36 16.70 -13.13
CA ASP A 388 4.10 15.70 -12.06
C ASP A 388 3.57 16.33 -10.77
N ALA A 389 3.88 17.58 -10.48
CA ALA A 389 3.56 18.17 -9.18
C ALA A 389 2.05 18.27 -8.92
N ALA A 390 1.25 18.66 -9.91
CA ALA A 390 -0.21 18.70 -9.77
C ALA A 390 -0.80 17.27 -9.75
N LYS A 391 -0.31 16.40 -10.62
CA LYS A 391 -0.69 14.99 -10.67
C LYS A 391 -0.44 14.32 -9.33
N SER A 392 0.76 14.43 -8.78
CA SER A 392 1.11 13.88 -7.47
C SER A 392 0.28 14.47 -6.32
N ASP A 393 0.01 15.78 -6.33
CA ASP A 393 -0.84 16.41 -5.31
C ASP A 393 -2.26 15.84 -5.36
N PHE A 394 -2.88 15.79 -6.54
CA PHE A 394 -4.24 15.25 -6.70
C PHE A 394 -4.32 13.75 -6.38
N ASN A 395 -3.36 12.96 -6.82
CA ASN A 395 -3.31 11.53 -6.54
C ASN A 395 -3.20 11.24 -5.03
N ASN A 396 -2.46 12.07 -4.29
CA ASN A 396 -2.27 11.88 -2.85
C ASN A 396 -3.54 12.14 -2.00
N TYR A 397 -4.59 12.82 -2.52
CA TYR A 397 -5.84 12.99 -1.76
C TYR A 397 -6.53 11.65 -1.45
N LYS A 398 -6.42 10.65 -2.32
CA LYS A 398 -6.98 9.30 -2.08
C LYS A 398 -6.37 8.59 -0.86
N LEU A 399 -5.14 8.96 -0.45
CA LEU A 399 -4.44 8.33 0.68
C LEU A 399 -5.21 8.46 2.00
N SER A 400 -5.95 9.55 2.21
CA SER A 400 -6.79 9.73 3.39
C SER A 400 -8.13 8.98 3.33
N ILE A 401 -8.45 8.34 2.19
CA ILE A 401 -9.71 7.65 1.95
C ILE A 401 -9.53 6.14 1.98
N PHE A 402 -8.63 5.59 1.18
CA PHE A 402 -8.44 4.14 1.07
C PHE A 402 -7.68 3.53 2.26
N GLY A 403 -7.71 2.20 2.42
CA GLY A 403 -7.09 1.50 3.54
C GLY A 403 -7.74 1.83 4.89
N GLY A 404 -9.04 2.15 4.86
CA GLY A 404 -9.79 2.77 5.95
C GLY A 404 -9.54 4.27 6.03
N SER A 405 -10.60 5.09 5.88
CA SER A 405 -10.44 6.55 5.88
C SER A 405 -9.78 7.04 7.18
N ASN A 406 -9.23 8.26 7.15
CA ASN A 406 -8.62 8.85 8.34
C ASN A 406 -9.62 8.94 9.51
N GLU A 407 -10.92 9.10 9.23
CA GLU A 407 -12.01 9.10 10.22
C GLU A 407 -12.18 7.70 10.83
N ILE A 408 -12.18 6.64 10.02
CA ILE A 408 -12.21 5.25 10.51
C ILE A 408 -10.97 4.94 11.36
N GLN A 409 -9.79 5.40 10.95
CA GLN A 409 -8.57 5.21 11.75
C GLN A 409 -8.64 5.94 13.09
N LYS A 410 -9.16 7.17 13.11
CA LYS A 410 -9.41 7.92 14.36
C LYS A 410 -10.41 7.21 15.27
N ASN A 411 -11.49 6.64 14.70
CA ASN A 411 -12.44 5.83 15.47
C ASN A 411 -11.79 4.57 16.07
N ILE A 412 -10.87 3.92 15.34
CA ILE A 412 -10.13 2.77 15.87
C ILE A 412 -9.23 3.21 17.04
N ILE A 413 -8.54 4.35 16.91
CA ILE A 413 -7.70 4.91 17.98
C ILE A 413 -8.55 5.24 19.21
N ALA A 414 -9.68 5.93 19.01
CA ALA A 414 -10.59 6.31 20.09
C ALA A 414 -11.08 5.08 20.87
N LYS A 415 -11.54 4.05 20.17
CA LYS A 415 -12.00 2.80 20.81
C LYS A 415 -10.88 2.02 21.50
N ALA A 416 -9.68 1.98 20.92
CA ALA A 416 -8.61 1.15 21.46
C ALA A 416 -7.81 1.79 22.60
N ILE A 417 -7.80 3.14 22.66
CA ILE A 417 -6.96 3.89 23.63
C ILE A 417 -7.83 4.64 24.66
N LEU A 418 -8.97 5.16 24.23
CA LEU A 418 -9.81 6.03 25.06
C LEU A 418 -11.09 5.33 25.57
N ASP A 419 -11.35 4.07 25.16
CA ASP A 419 -12.57 3.30 25.47
C ASP A 419 -13.89 4.07 25.14
N LEU A 420 -13.89 4.86 24.05
CA LEU A 420 -15.01 5.66 23.56
C LEU A 420 -15.81 4.93 22.47
#